data_6bc40e9da87783a9eba9c4ea858feec2
#
_entry.id   6bc40e9da87783a9eba9c4ea858feec2
#
_cell.length_a   1.000
_cell.length_b   1.000
_cell.length_c   1.000
_cell.angle_alpha   90.00
_cell.angle_beta   90.00
_cell.angle_gamma   90.00
#
_symmetry.space_group_name_H-M   'P 1'
#
loop_
_entity.id
_entity.type
_entity.pdbx_description
1 polymer ?
#
loop_
_entity_poly.entity_id
_entity_poly.type
_entity_poly.pdbx_seq_one_letter_code
_entity_poly.pdbx_strand_id
1 'polypeptide(L)'
;MPRSALRALAAVVGTLALAVGCSGGDGGSGSGRRPAGAHVTIRVPADAPTISDAVTLARPGDLVLVAPGVYHESVKINTARITLRGASREKVVIDGRLRQPNGVVVAAPGVAVENLTVEDNTQNGVLVTGSAKVAAGLPGRSGGYDTGDEPATFLKSFLVSYVTATRNGLYGIYAFSAQNGVIEHTYASGGADSGIYVGQCKPCHIVVRDNVAELNAVGYEGTNASDDMYVVGNRLVGNRVGLTTNSDHQEKLLPQQGAVVVGNLIAANQQTATPEQADGGWGIGIGIDGGSDNRFIRNRIADNANAGLEITARADIPPNGNQIVDNLFTANGLDIGWTFPGATRGKGNCLRGNKLGTTVPAQLATTASCPTSANSPTPYGTWAAPKAPGGIPFTEVAAPGPQPQFPHATATGATTVPAVPALPDTASIPLPTRSLLADYARVQTS
;
A
#
# COMPACT_ATOMS: atom_id res chain seq x y z
N MET A 1 -26.10 -45.53 -38.37
CA MET A 1 -27.17 -45.61 -39.38
C MET A 1 -28.42 -44.99 -38.77
N PRO A 2 -29.27 -44.21 -39.47
CA PRO A 2 -29.08 -43.58 -40.77
C PRO A 2 -29.09 -42.03 -40.75
N ARG A 3 -28.72 -41.54 -41.85
CA ARG A 3 -28.72 -40.25 -42.48
C ARG A 3 -30.13 -39.71 -42.82
N SER A 4 -30.29 -38.40 -42.90
CA SER A 4 -31.12 -37.65 -43.88
C SER A 4 -31.11 -36.17 -43.45
N ALA A 5 -30.92 -35.17 -44.17
CA ALA A 5 -30.81 -34.79 -45.56
C ALA A 5 -31.22 -33.31 -45.60
N LEU A 6 -30.46 -32.53 -46.35
CA LEU A 6 -30.64 -31.11 -46.72
C LEU A 6 -32.06 -30.71 -47.10
N ARG A 7 -32.41 -29.43 -46.89
CA ARG A 7 -33.05 -28.59 -47.89
C ARG A 7 -32.67 -27.11 -47.71
N ALA A 8 -32.04 -26.61 -48.75
CA ALA A 8 -31.83 -25.18 -49.01
C ALA A 8 -33.10 -24.58 -49.59
N LEU A 9 -33.42 -23.34 -49.24
CA LEU A 9 -34.38 -22.54 -50.01
C LEU A 9 -33.75 -21.15 -50.22
N ALA A 10 -33.51 -20.81 -51.47
CA ALA A 10 -33.14 -19.49 -51.94
C ALA A 10 -34.44 -18.73 -52.35
N ALA A 11 -34.49 -17.43 -52.02
CA ALA A 11 -35.45 -16.48 -52.62
C ALA A 11 -34.80 -15.10 -52.58
N VAL A 12 -34.29 -14.64 -53.61
CA VAL A 12 -34.73 -13.67 -54.62
C VAL A 12 -34.92 -12.23 -54.12
N VAL A 13 -34.09 -11.42 -54.74
CA VAL A 13 -33.91 -9.98 -54.73
C VAL A 13 -35.19 -9.22 -55.15
N GLY A 14 -35.44 -8.11 -54.42
CA GLY A 14 -36.40 -7.11 -54.89
C GLY A 14 -35.89 -5.71 -54.47
N THR A 15 -35.21 -5.05 -55.38
CA THR A 15 -34.89 -3.63 -55.38
C THR A 15 -36.12 -2.78 -55.63
N LEU A 16 -36.45 -1.89 -54.70
CA LEU A 16 -37.32 -0.75 -55.00
C LEU A 16 -36.66 0.53 -54.46
N ALA A 17 -36.19 1.35 -55.37
CA ALA A 17 -35.75 2.71 -55.12
C ALA A 17 -36.98 3.62 -55.15
N LEU A 18 -37.21 4.38 -54.06
CA LEU A 18 -38.09 5.53 -54.05
C LEU A 18 -37.34 6.70 -53.42
N ALA A 19 -36.98 7.65 -54.25
CA ALA A 19 -36.49 8.95 -53.86
C ALA A 19 -37.71 9.82 -53.50
N VAL A 20 -37.76 10.38 -52.33
CA VAL A 20 -38.57 11.53 -51.97
C VAL A 20 -37.75 12.52 -51.19
N GLY A 21 -37.84 13.74 -51.61
CA GLY A 21 -36.97 14.86 -51.34
C GLY A 21 -37.10 15.50 -49.96
N CYS A 22 -36.22 16.41 -49.77
CA CYS A 22 -35.93 17.27 -48.65
C CYS A 22 -37.13 18.02 -48.06
N SER A 23 -37.20 18.11 -46.74
CA SER A 23 -37.45 19.40 -46.05
C SER A 23 -36.83 19.32 -44.65
N GLY A 24 -36.15 20.41 -44.28
CA GLY A 24 -35.31 20.51 -43.10
C GLY A 24 -36.07 20.49 -41.78
N GLY A 25 -35.33 20.08 -40.78
CA GLY A 25 -35.64 20.19 -39.36
C GLY A 25 -34.34 19.94 -38.63
N ASP A 26 -33.64 21.03 -38.27
CA ASP A 26 -32.51 21.00 -37.39
C ASP A 26 -32.93 20.47 -36.01
N GLY A 27 -32.49 19.28 -35.69
CA GLY A 27 -32.56 18.63 -34.41
C GLY A 27 -31.30 17.82 -34.24
N GLY A 28 -30.16 18.48 -34.34
CA GLY A 28 -28.86 17.86 -34.17
C GLY A 28 -28.57 17.53 -32.70
N SER A 29 -28.99 16.37 -32.22
CA SER A 29 -28.28 15.71 -31.10
C SER A 29 -26.98 15.13 -31.66
N GLY A 30 -26.05 16.01 -31.95
CA GLY A 30 -24.69 15.66 -32.28
C GLY A 30 -24.04 15.00 -31.08
N SER A 31 -23.92 13.69 -31.08
CA SER A 31 -22.92 12.97 -30.32
C SER A 31 -21.52 13.40 -30.85
N GLY A 32 -21.15 14.61 -30.51
CA GLY A 32 -19.87 15.20 -30.89
C GLY A 32 -18.75 14.31 -30.39
N ARG A 33 -18.16 13.57 -31.34
CA ARG A 33 -16.98 12.76 -31.08
C ARG A 33 -15.91 13.72 -30.52
N ARG A 34 -15.64 13.58 -29.18
CA ARG A 34 -14.62 14.37 -28.47
C ARG A 34 -13.31 14.36 -29.27
N PRO A 35 -12.67 15.55 -29.51
CA PRO A 35 -11.41 15.63 -30.23
C PRO A 35 -10.32 14.76 -29.56
N ALA A 36 -9.44 14.17 -30.35
CA ALA A 36 -8.30 13.43 -29.83
C ALA A 36 -7.41 14.39 -29.00
N GLY A 37 -7.01 13.96 -27.80
CA GLY A 37 -6.16 14.76 -26.89
C GLY A 37 -6.89 15.80 -26.04
N ALA A 38 -8.21 15.99 -26.19
CA ALA A 38 -8.96 16.85 -25.29
C ALA A 38 -9.22 16.12 -23.96
N HIS A 39 -8.68 16.62 -22.85
CA HIS A 39 -8.91 16.12 -21.50
C HIS A 39 -10.11 16.82 -20.89
N VAL A 40 -10.90 16.08 -20.12
CA VAL A 40 -12.09 16.64 -19.44
C VAL A 40 -12.12 16.26 -17.98
N THR A 41 -12.93 17.01 -17.24
CA THR A 41 -13.34 16.64 -15.89
C THR A 41 -14.74 16.02 -15.98
N ILE A 42 -14.86 14.76 -15.58
CA ILE A 42 -16.13 14.04 -15.44
C ILE A 42 -16.55 14.16 -13.98
N ARG A 43 -17.69 14.78 -13.72
CA ARG A 43 -18.18 15.02 -12.37
C ARG A 43 -19.18 13.95 -11.94
N VAL A 44 -18.99 13.44 -10.74
CA VAL A 44 -19.94 12.52 -10.11
C VAL A 44 -20.70 13.29 -9.01
N PRO A 45 -22.04 13.28 -8.99
CA PRO A 45 -22.95 12.56 -9.88
C PRO A 45 -23.42 13.36 -11.12
N ALA A 46 -22.89 14.56 -11.40
CA ALA A 46 -23.46 15.48 -12.37
C ALA A 46 -23.35 14.97 -13.84
N ASP A 47 -22.19 14.41 -14.22
CA ASP A 47 -21.93 13.93 -15.58
C ASP A 47 -22.07 12.40 -15.68
N ALA A 48 -21.94 11.70 -14.56
CA ALA A 48 -22.12 10.24 -14.44
C ALA A 48 -22.72 9.92 -13.07
N PRO A 49 -23.75 9.04 -12.99
CA PRO A 49 -24.47 8.81 -11.74
C PRO A 49 -23.63 8.12 -10.66
N THR A 50 -22.63 7.30 -11.04
CA THR A 50 -21.76 6.58 -10.14
C THR A 50 -20.27 6.83 -10.45
N ILE A 51 -19.38 6.53 -9.51
CA ILE A 51 -17.93 6.59 -9.74
C ILE A 51 -17.52 5.54 -10.77
N SER A 52 -18.12 4.37 -10.71
CA SER A 52 -17.86 3.26 -11.66
C SER A 52 -18.25 3.62 -13.09
N ASP A 53 -19.37 4.32 -13.31
CA ASP A 53 -19.74 4.84 -14.61
C ASP A 53 -18.73 5.90 -15.10
N ALA A 54 -18.35 6.82 -14.21
CA ALA A 54 -17.41 7.88 -14.55
C ALA A 54 -16.03 7.35 -14.98
N VAL A 55 -15.45 6.38 -14.25
CA VAL A 55 -14.15 5.79 -14.61
C VAL A 55 -14.24 4.94 -15.90
N THR A 56 -15.43 4.41 -16.24
CA THR A 56 -15.68 3.71 -17.49
C THR A 56 -15.76 4.66 -18.69
N LEU A 57 -16.32 5.85 -18.50
CA LEU A 57 -16.38 6.91 -19.50
C LEU A 57 -15.04 7.61 -19.72
N ALA A 58 -14.19 7.60 -18.72
CA ALA A 58 -12.92 8.34 -18.71
C ALA A 58 -11.94 7.82 -19.78
N ARG A 59 -11.19 8.75 -20.37
CA ARG A 59 -10.08 8.49 -21.29
C ARG A 59 -8.76 8.91 -20.67
N PRO A 60 -7.63 8.39 -21.15
CA PRO A 60 -6.32 8.80 -20.66
C PRO A 60 -6.15 10.33 -20.61
N GLY A 61 -5.81 10.84 -19.44
CA GLY A 61 -5.66 12.27 -19.15
C GLY A 61 -6.92 12.94 -18.54
N ASP A 62 -8.00 12.20 -18.33
CA ASP A 62 -9.19 12.75 -17.69
C ASP A 62 -9.12 12.74 -16.17
N LEU A 63 -9.85 13.67 -15.58
CA LEU A 63 -10.13 13.72 -14.16
C LEU A 63 -11.57 13.26 -13.90
N VAL A 64 -11.73 12.26 -13.04
CA VAL A 64 -13.01 11.93 -12.40
C VAL A 64 -13.05 12.67 -11.06
N LEU A 65 -13.88 13.71 -10.97
CA LEU A 65 -14.03 14.54 -9.78
C LEU A 65 -15.33 14.20 -9.05
N VAL A 66 -15.18 13.63 -7.86
CA VAL A 66 -16.30 13.11 -7.07
C VAL A 66 -16.76 14.14 -6.06
N ALA A 67 -18.06 14.50 -6.09
CA ALA A 67 -18.67 15.39 -5.14
C ALA A 67 -18.82 14.71 -3.75
N PRO A 68 -18.98 15.50 -2.66
CA PRO A 68 -19.30 14.97 -1.34
C PRO A 68 -20.50 14.02 -1.36
N GLY A 69 -20.34 12.85 -0.77
CA GLY A 69 -21.35 11.79 -0.70
C GLY A 69 -20.73 10.47 -0.20
N VAL A 70 -21.61 9.52 0.15
CA VAL A 70 -21.24 8.15 0.47
C VAL A 70 -21.60 7.26 -0.71
N TYR A 71 -20.61 6.58 -1.27
CA TYR A 71 -20.70 5.78 -2.48
C TYR A 71 -20.49 4.30 -2.12
N HIS A 72 -21.53 3.50 -2.27
CA HIS A 72 -21.49 2.06 -1.95
C HIS A 72 -21.08 1.25 -3.17
N GLU A 73 -19.82 1.42 -3.58
CA GLU A 73 -19.25 0.86 -4.79
C GLU A 73 -17.93 0.13 -4.53
N SER A 74 -17.54 -0.72 -5.47
CA SER A 74 -16.18 -1.19 -5.67
C SER A 74 -15.70 -0.67 -7.02
N VAL A 75 -14.88 0.36 -6.99
CA VAL A 75 -14.48 1.12 -8.19
C VAL A 75 -13.29 0.45 -8.85
N LYS A 76 -13.43 -0.09 -10.06
CA LYS A 76 -12.33 -0.69 -10.82
C LYS A 76 -11.86 0.21 -11.96
N ILE A 77 -10.61 0.65 -11.89
CA ILE A 77 -9.98 1.54 -12.87
C ILE A 77 -9.13 0.73 -13.84
N ASN A 78 -9.64 0.54 -15.07
CA ASN A 78 -8.94 -0.14 -16.15
C ASN A 78 -8.42 0.83 -17.23
N THR A 79 -8.72 2.13 -17.12
CA THR A 79 -8.25 3.16 -18.05
C THR A 79 -6.97 3.79 -17.53
N ALA A 80 -5.91 3.73 -18.33
CA ALA A 80 -4.61 4.30 -17.96
C ALA A 80 -4.64 5.83 -17.90
N ARG A 81 -3.76 6.41 -17.05
CA ARG A 81 -3.52 7.85 -16.96
C ARG A 81 -4.77 8.68 -16.67
N ILE A 82 -5.67 8.18 -15.83
CA ILE A 82 -6.76 8.99 -15.29
C ILE A 82 -6.49 9.33 -13.82
N THR A 83 -7.15 10.37 -13.34
CA THR A 83 -7.18 10.73 -11.92
C THR A 83 -8.58 10.50 -11.36
N LEU A 84 -8.67 9.76 -10.26
CA LEU A 84 -9.86 9.71 -9.41
C LEU A 84 -9.62 10.60 -8.19
N ARG A 85 -10.36 11.70 -8.08
CA ARG A 85 -10.20 12.67 -6.99
C ARG A 85 -11.51 12.99 -6.31
N GLY A 86 -11.53 12.92 -4.98
CA GLY A 86 -12.62 13.46 -4.17
C GLY A 86 -12.51 14.99 -4.01
N ALA A 87 -13.60 15.69 -4.14
CA ALA A 87 -13.66 17.14 -3.86
C ALA A 87 -13.42 17.45 -2.37
N SER A 88 -13.57 16.47 -1.49
CA SER A 88 -13.25 16.53 -0.07
C SER A 88 -12.81 15.15 0.42
N ARG A 89 -11.64 15.08 1.07
CA ARG A 89 -11.11 13.83 1.62
C ARG A 89 -12.05 13.17 2.61
N GLU A 90 -12.63 13.98 3.49
CA GLU A 90 -13.53 13.52 4.56
C GLU A 90 -14.96 13.22 4.08
N LYS A 91 -15.45 13.97 3.08
CA LYS A 91 -16.85 13.91 2.68
C LYS A 91 -17.12 13.08 1.42
N VAL A 92 -16.07 12.65 0.72
CA VAL A 92 -16.18 11.68 -0.37
C VAL A 92 -15.76 10.33 0.19
N VAL A 93 -16.74 9.48 0.47
CA VAL A 93 -16.53 8.20 1.14
C VAL A 93 -16.95 7.06 0.21
N ILE A 94 -16.02 6.18 -0.11
CA ILE A 94 -16.29 4.90 -0.77
C ILE A 94 -16.41 3.85 0.34
N ASP A 95 -17.63 3.42 0.62
CA ASP A 95 -17.98 2.51 1.72
C ASP A 95 -18.34 1.13 1.17
N GLY A 96 -17.52 0.15 1.47
CA GLY A 96 -17.71 -1.25 1.06
C GLY A 96 -18.83 -1.97 1.81
N ARG A 97 -19.36 -1.40 2.91
CA ARG A 97 -20.44 -1.95 3.75
C ARG A 97 -20.15 -3.38 4.22
N LEU A 98 -18.88 -3.75 4.37
CA LEU A 98 -18.43 -5.12 4.66
C LEU A 98 -19.00 -6.16 3.68
N ARG A 99 -19.22 -5.75 2.43
CA ARG A 99 -19.72 -6.61 1.33
C ARG A 99 -18.80 -6.60 0.12
N GLN A 100 -18.12 -5.47 -0.11
CA GLN A 100 -17.16 -5.35 -1.21
C GLN A 100 -15.78 -5.85 -0.76
N PRO A 101 -15.04 -6.59 -1.59
CA PRO A 101 -13.68 -6.99 -1.28
C PRO A 101 -12.72 -5.80 -1.27
N ASN A 102 -12.87 -4.88 -2.22
CA ASN A 102 -12.00 -3.72 -2.36
C ASN A 102 -12.82 -2.45 -2.62
N GLY A 103 -12.40 -1.32 -2.08
CA GLY A 103 -13.03 -0.04 -2.36
C GLY A 103 -12.63 0.51 -3.73
N VAL A 104 -11.31 0.66 -3.98
CA VAL A 104 -10.76 1.08 -5.27
C VAL A 104 -9.74 0.05 -5.76
N VAL A 105 -9.86 -0.41 -6.99
CA VAL A 105 -8.90 -1.29 -7.68
C VAL A 105 -8.28 -0.55 -8.85
N VAL A 106 -6.98 -0.29 -8.78
CA VAL A 106 -6.19 0.29 -9.87
C VAL A 106 -5.55 -0.87 -10.64
N ALA A 107 -6.01 -1.11 -11.87
CA ALA A 107 -5.54 -2.16 -12.76
C ALA A 107 -4.93 -1.63 -14.07
N ALA A 108 -4.66 -0.32 -14.15
CA ALA A 108 -4.08 0.34 -15.31
C ALA A 108 -2.96 1.32 -14.91
N PRO A 109 -1.93 1.50 -15.75
CA PRO A 109 -0.78 2.35 -15.43
C PRO A 109 -1.08 3.85 -15.44
N GLY A 110 -0.32 4.59 -14.66
CA GLY A 110 -0.38 6.06 -14.63
C GLY A 110 -1.62 6.63 -13.94
N VAL A 111 -2.29 5.86 -13.12
CA VAL A 111 -3.50 6.30 -12.40
C VAL A 111 -3.13 6.98 -11.09
N ALA A 112 -3.82 8.09 -10.78
CA ALA A 112 -3.81 8.74 -9.47
C ALA A 112 -5.14 8.51 -8.75
N VAL A 113 -5.08 8.15 -7.46
CA VAL A 113 -6.22 8.10 -6.54
C VAL A 113 -5.96 9.10 -5.42
N GLU A 114 -6.83 10.11 -5.29
CA GLU A 114 -6.54 11.28 -4.46
C GLU A 114 -7.73 11.76 -3.64
N ASN A 115 -7.44 12.23 -2.44
CA ASN A 115 -8.33 13.08 -1.62
C ASN A 115 -9.73 12.51 -1.37
N LEU A 116 -9.80 11.26 -0.93
CA LEU A 116 -11.05 10.59 -0.59
C LEU A 116 -10.85 9.62 0.58
N THR A 117 -11.95 9.16 1.16
CA THR A 117 -11.98 8.10 2.18
C THR A 117 -12.47 6.80 1.58
N VAL A 118 -11.83 5.69 1.98
CA VAL A 118 -12.21 4.31 1.61
C VAL A 118 -12.33 3.48 2.87
N GLU A 119 -13.49 2.90 3.12
CA GLU A 119 -13.74 2.20 4.39
C GLU A 119 -14.62 0.96 4.25
N ASP A 120 -14.58 0.13 5.32
CA ASP A 120 -15.47 -1.01 5.53
C ASP A 120 -15.49 -2.02 4.37
N ASN A 121 -14.31 -2.31 3.80
CA ASN A 121 -14.13 -3.37 2.80
C ASN A 121 -13.72 -4.68 3.49
N THR A 122 -14.11 -5.82 2.91
CA THR A 122 -13.76 -7.14 3.47
C THR A 122 -12.30 -7.53 3.23
N GLN A 123 -11.61 -6.82 2.32
CA GLN A 123 -10.18 -6.99 2.04
C GLN A 123 -9.47 -5.63 2.07
N ASN A 124 -9.41 -4.92 0.94
CA ASN A 124 -8.53 -3.75 0.80
C ASN A 124 -9.30 -2.45 0.62
N GLY A 125 -8.79 -1.37 1.17
CA GLY A 125 -9.27 -0.03 0.83
C GLY A 125 -8.91 0.33 -0.61
N VAL A 126 -7.63 0.56 -0.89
CA VAL A 126 -7.11 0.79 -2.24
C VAL A 126 -6.16 -0.34 -2.62
N LEU A 127 -6.44 -1.01 -3.72
CA LEU A 127 -5.59 -2.04 -4.32
C LEU A 127 -4.99 -1.54 -5.63
N VAL A 128 -3.66 -1.55 -5.75
CA VAL A 128 -2.92 -1.27 -6.99
C VAL A 128 -2.20 -2.53 -7.42
N THR A 129 -2.55 -3.11 -8.58
CA THR A 129 -1.97 -4.39 -8.97
C THR A 129 -1.89 -4.63 -10.48
N GLY A 130 -0.79 -5.26 -10.91
CA GLY A 130 -0.64 -5.82 -12.25
C GLY A 130 -1.17 -7.26 -12.37
N SER A 131 -1.48 -7.92 -11.26
CA SER A 131 -2.04 -9.27 -11.25
C SER A 131 -3.54 -9.24 -11.55
N ALA A 132 -3.94 -9.76 -12.70
CA ALA A 132 -5.35 -9.87 -13.07
C ALA A 132 -6.14 -10.74 -12.07
N LYS A 133 -5.49 -11.76 -11.50
CA LYS A 133 -6.07 -12.67 -10.51
C LYS A 133 -6.36 -11.97 -9.19
N VAL A 134 -5.41 -11.16 -8.71
CA VAL A 134 -5.58 -10.36 -7.49
C VAL A 134 -6.62 -9.24 -7.72
N ALA A 135 -6.59 -8.57 -8.89
CA ALA A 135 -7.56 -7.56 -9.29
C ALA A 135 -9.00 -8.10 -9.43
N ALA A 136 -9.17 -9.40 -9.62
CA ALA A 136 -10.49 -10.03 -9.73
C ALA A 136 -11.16 -10.24 -8.37
N GLY A 137 -10.40 -10.18 -7.26
CA GLY A 137 -10.96 -10.34 -5.92
C GLY A 137 -11.67 -11.68 -5.74
N LEU A 138 -10.97 -12.80 -5.84
CA LEU A 138 -11.59 -14.12 -5.70
C LEU A 138 -12.08 -14.35 -4.27
N PRO A 139 -13.38 -14.62 -4.04
CA PRO A 139 -13.91 -14.91 -2.72
C PRO A 139 -13.28 -16.19 -2.15
N GLY A 140 -12.94 -16.19 -0.88
CA GLY A 140 -12.61 -17.41 -0.12
C GLY A 140 -11.16 -17.88 -0.15
N ARG A 141 -10.24 -17.09 -0.66
CA ARG A 141 -8.81 -17.24 -0.37
C ARG A 141 -8.34 -15.98 0.32
N SER A 142 -7.47 -16.11 1.30
CA SER A 142 -6.62 -15.00 1.77
C SER A 142 -5.94 -14.47 0.52
N GLY A 143 -6.56 -13.48 -0.10
CA GLY A 143 -6.52 -13.35 -1.55
C GLY A 143 -5.49 -12.38 -2.03
N GLY A 144 -4.37 -12.26 -1.32
CA GLY A 144 -3.31 -11.35 -1.72
C GLY A 144 -2.21 -12.00 -2.55
N TYR A 145 -2.12 -13.31 -2.57
CA TYR A 145 -0.91 -13.97 -3.05
C TYR A 145 -1.10 -14.60 -4.42
N ASP A 146 -0.12 -14.38 -5.30
CA ASP A 146 -0.04 -14.99 -6.62
C ASP A 146 1.15 -15.96 -6.66
N THR A 147 0.93 -17.15 -6.12
CA THR A 147 1.94 -18.22 -6.03
C THR A 147 2.08 -19.06 -7.30
N GLY A 148 1.33 -18.74 -8.38
CA GLY A 148 1.38 -19.50 -9.62
C GLY A 148 2.72 -19.42 -10.34
N ASP A 149 3.00 -20.35 -11.25
CA ASP A 149 4.28 -20.45 -12.00
C ASP A 149 4.44 -19.34 -13.06
N GLU A 150 3.37 -18.63 -13.41
CA GLU A 150 3.41 -17.54 -14.39
C GLU A 150 4.29 -16.38 -13.89
N PRO A 151 5.07 -15.73 -14.76
CA PRO A 151 5.85 -14.56 -14.41
C PRO A 151 4.99 -13.46 -13.79
N ALA A 152 5.53 -12.73 -12.81
CA ALA A 152 4.83 -11.60 -12.21
C ALA A 152 4.59 -10.50 -13.26
N THR A 153 3.33 -10.07 -13.39
CA THR A 153 2.96 -8.94 -14.25
C THR A 153 2.87 -7.69 -13.40
N PHE A 154 3.63 -6.65 -13.75
CA PHE A 154 3.69 -5.42 -12.96
C PHE A 154 2.85 -4.31 -13.58
N LEU A 155 1.98 -3.71 -12.75
CA LEU A 155 1.43 -2.40 -13.04
C LEU A 155 2.53 -1.35 -12.85
N LYS A 156 2.74 -0.48 -13.82
CA LYS A 156 3.78 0.55 -13.76
C LYS A 156 3.19 1.95 -13.67
N SER A 157 3.75 2.76 -12.80
CA SER A 157 3.36 4.15 -12.55
C SER A 157 1.98 4.27 -11.88
N PHE A 158 1.97 4.71 -10.63
CA PHE A 158 0.75 5.00 -9.88
C PHE A 158 1.01 6.05 -8.79
N LEU A 159 -0.06 6.70 -8.36
CA LEU A 159 -0.05 7.62 -7.22
C LEU A 159 -1.27 7.34 -6.34
N VAL A 160 -1.03 7.15 -5.04
CA VAL A 160 -2.08 7.18 -4.01
C VAL A 160 -1.72 8.31 -3.05
N SER A 161 -2.54 9.36 -3.00
CA SER A 161 -2.21 10.58 -2.28
C SER A 161 -3.41 11.15 -1.54
N TYR A 162 -3.21 11.59 -0.29
CA TYR A 162 -4.28 12.15 0.54
C TYR A 162 -5.50 11.23 0.70
N VAL A 163 -5.32 9.93 0.67
CA VAL A 163 -6.38 8.95 0.92
C VAL A 163 -6.46 8.65 2.41
N THR A 164 -7.67 8.56 2.94
CA THR A 164 -7.95 7.94 4.24
C THR A 164 -8.48 6.54 4.01
N ALA A 165 -7.77 5.52 4.49
CA ALA A 165 -8.20 4.12 4.42
C ALA A 165 -8.43 3.62 5.84
N THR A 166 -9.66 3.23 6.18
CA THR A 166 -9.98 2.80 7.54
C THR A 166 -10.90 1.58 7.58
N ARG A 167 -10.72 0.72 8.59
CA ARG A 167 -11.53 -0.48 8.81
C ARG A 167 -11.64 -1.38 7.56
N ASN A 168 -10.50 -1.79 7.02
CA ASN A 168 -10.45 -2.73 5.90
C ASN A 168 -9.92 -4.09 6.39
N GLY A 169 -10.52 -5.18 5.92
CA GLY A 169 -10.34 -6.53 6.45
C GLY A 169 -8.98 -7.17 6.19
N LEU A 170 -8.14 -6.54 5.35
CA LEU A 170 -6.73 -6.86 5.18
C LEU A 170 -5.91 -5.56 5.21
N TYR A 171 -5.78 -4.89 4.06
CA TYR A 171 -4.89 -3.74 3.89
C TYR A 171 -5.66 -2.44 3.69
N GLY A 172 -5.18 -1.37 4.31
CA GLY A 172 -5.68 -0.02 4.00
C GLY A 172 -5.32 0.36 2.56
N ILE A 173 -4.03 0.37 2.24
CA ILE A 173 -3.48 0.61 0.90
C ILE A 173 -2.55 -0.52 0.54
N TYR A 174 -2.81 -1.19 -0.57
CA TYR A 174 -2.12 -2.38 -1.02
C TYR A 174 -1.55 -2.19 -2.43
N ALA A 175 -0.23 -2.15 -2.56
CA ALA A 175 0.48 -2.16 -3.84
C ALA A 175 1.15 -3.53 -4.04
N PHE A 176 0.58 -4.37 -4.91
CA PHE A 176 1.03 -5.74 -5.14
C PHE A 176 1.32 -5.99 -6.62
N SER A 177 2.49 -6.51 -6.93
CA SER A 177 2.93 -6.64 -8.33
C SER A 177 2.81 -5.28 -9.06
N ALA A 178 3.30 -4.23 -8.41
CA ALA A 178 3.31 -2.87 -8.93
C ALA A 178 4.71 -2.26 -8.84
N GLN A 179 5.03 -1.33 -9.72
CA GLN A 179 6.32 -0.66 -9.80
C GLN A 179 6.14 0.83 -10.13
N ASN A 180 7.17 1.64 -9.85
CA ASN A 180 7.21 3.05 -10.21
C ASN A 180 6.06 3.84 -9.57
N GLY A 181 5.89 3.74 -8.27
CA GLY A 181 4.75 4.33 -7.59
C GLY A 181 5.10 5.24 -6.43
N VAL A 182 4.11 6.04 -6.03
CA VAL A 182 4.18 6.86 -4.82
C VAL A 182 2.92 6.64 -3.99
N ILE A 183 3.10 6.44 -2.68
CA ILE A 183 2.05 6.45 -1.66
C ILE A 183 2.43 7.56 -0.68
N GLU A 184 1.64 8.63 -0.63
CA GLU A 184 2.02 9.81 0.16
C GLU A 184 0.82 10.51 0.80
N HIS A 185 1.07 11.20 1.93
CA HIS A 185 0.08 12.00 2.66
C HIS A 185 -1.21 11.23 2.99
N THR A 186 -1.12 9.90 3.05
CA THR A 186 -2.26 9.03 3.37
C THR A 186 -2.39 8.83 4.88
N TYR A 187 -3.58 8.43 5.29
CA TYR A 187 -3.86 7.96 6.64
C TYR A 187 -4.47 6.56 6.56
N ALA A 188 -3.91 5.60 7.29
CA ALA A 188 -4.40 4.23 7.31
C ALA A 188 -4.61 3.73 8.74
N SER A 189 -5.81 3.23 9.07
CA SER A 189 -6.14 2.66 10.38
C SER A 189 -7.11 1.49 10.30
N GLY A 190 -7.05 0.60 11.27
CA GLY A 190 -7.95 -0.56 11.31
C GLY A 190 -7.74 -1.54 10.15
N GLY A 191 -6.55 -1.60 9.57
CA GLY A 191 -6.16 -2.70 8.70
C GLY A 191 -5.99 -3.96 9.54
N ALA A 192 -6.75 -5.04 9.21
CA ALA A 192 -6.67 -6.27 10.00
C ALA A 192 -5.34 -7.00 9.80
N ASP A 193 -4.63 -6.68 8.75
CA ASP A 193 -3.24 -7.08 8.50
C ASP A 193 -2.35 -5.84 8.52
N SER A 194 -2.35 -4.99 7.49
CA SER A 194 -1.48 -3.83 7.46
C SER A 194 -2.21 -2.54 7.05
N GLY A 195 -1.76 -1.39 7.59
CA GLY A 195 -2.22 -0.08 7.14
C GLY A 195 -1.78 0.19 5.70
N ILE A 196 -0.50 -0.01 5.41
CA ILE A 196 0.10 0.12 4.09
C ILE A 196 0.94 -1.12 3.81
N TYR A 197 0.66 -1.78 2.69
CA TYR A 197 1.40 -2.96 2.23
C TYR A 197 1.98 -2.74 0.83
N VAL A 198 3.26 -3.07 0.67
CA VAL A 198 3.90 -3.17 -0.65
C VAL A 198 4.50 -4.56 -0.81
N GLY A 199 4.08 -5.29 -1.85
CA GLY A 199 4.54 -6.67 -2.06
C GLY A 199 4.88 -7.03 -3.49
N GLN A 200 5.69 -8.06 -3.61
CA GLN A 200 6.02 -8.73 -4.89
C GLN A 200 6.47 -7.75 -5.98
N CYS A 201 7.49 -6.94 -5.72
CA CYS A 201 8.13 -6.07 -6.73
C CYS A 201 9.67 -6.12 -6.64
N LYS A 202 10.32 -6.15 -7.82
CA LYS A 202 11.78 -6.15 -7.94
C LYS A 202 12.20 -5.76 -9.38
N PRO A 203 12.88 -4.60 -9.59
CA PRO A 203 12.96 -3.51 -8.62
C PRO A 203 11.58 -2.88 -8.41
N CYS A 204 11.33 -2.36 -7.20
CA CYS A 204 10.05 -1.70 -6.90
C CYS A 204 10.00 -0.29 -7.53
N HIS A 205 11.02 0.54 -7.35
CA HIS A 205 10.97 1.98 -7.63
C HIS A 205 9.73 2.63 -7.01
N ILE A 206 9.45 2.33 -5.73
CA ILE A 206 8.29 2.83 -4.99
C ILE A 206 8.75 3.68 -3.82
N VAL A 207 8.09 4.82 -3.62
CA VAL A 207 8.29 5.72 -2.49
C VAL A 207 7.02 5.77 -1.64
N VAL A 208 7.14 5.36 -0.38
CA VAL A 208 6.10 5.48 0.65
C VAL A 208 6.54 6.57 1.61
N ARG A 209 5.90 7.75 1.57
CA ARG A 209 6.37 8.91 2.33
C ARG A 209 5.25 9.75 2.93
N ASP A 210 5.58 10.41 4.05
CA ASP A 210 4.71 11.40 4.69
C ASP A 210 3.31 10.84 5.02
N ASN A 211 3.23 9.53 5.32
CA ASN A 211 1.99 8.86 5.68
C ASN A 211 1.86 8.68 7.19
N VAL A 212 0.64 8.56 7.65
CA VAL A 212 0.32 8.11 9.01
C VAL A 212 -0.36 6.74 8.93
N ALA A 213 0.22 5.75 9.61
CA ALA A 213 -0.42 4.45 9.81
C ALA A 213 -0.46 4.16 11.32
N GLU A 214 -1.68 4.08 11.86
CA GLU A 214 -1.91 3.84 13.28
C GLU A 214 -3.13 2.94 13.51
N LEU A 215 -3.16 2.26 14.64
CA LEU A 215 -4.26 1.36 15.01
C LEU A 215 -4.48 0.20 14.01
N ASN A 216 -3.42 -0.28 13.36
CA ASN A 216 -3.42 -1.46 12.50
C ASN A 216 -2.73 -2.64 13.21
N ALA A 217 -2.88 -3.86 12.69
CA ALA A 217 -2.03 -4.96 13.13
C ALA A 217 -0.55 -4.67 12.80
N VAL A 218 -0.26 -4.24 11.55
CA VAL A 218 1.05 -3.71 11.14
C VAL A 218 0.87 -2.32 10.51
N GLY A 219 1.73 -1.37 10.86
CA GLY A 219 1.65 -0.02 10.27
C GLY A 219 2.04 -0.01 8.78
N TYR A 220 3.26 -0.45 8.49
CA TYR A 220 3.77 -0.67 7.13
C TYR A 220 4.35 -2.07 7.00
N GLU A 221 4.04 -2.73 5.91
CA GLU A 221 4.60 -4.04 5.59
C GLU A 221 5.20 -4.07 4.18
N GLY A 222 6.45 -4.56 4.09
CA GLY A 222 7.15 -4.77 2.83
C GLY A 222 7.51 -6.23 2.65
N THR A 223 6.74 -7.02 1.88
CA THR A 223 6.99 -8.43 1.67
C THR A 223 7.46 -8.69 0.24
N ASN A 224 8.62 -9.30 0.08
CA ASN A 224 9.28 -9.50 -1.22
C ASN A 224 9.28 -8.21 -2.08
N ALA A 225 9.33 -7.06 -1.42
CA ALA A 225 9.42 -5.73 -2.00
C ALA A 225 10.88 -5.29 -2.01
N SER A 226 11.51 -5.33 -3.18
CA SER A 226 12.98 -5.28 -3.30
C SER A 226 13.46 -4.19 -4.22
N ASP A 227 14.62 -3.68 -3.91
CA ASP A 227 15.40 -2.72 -4.69
C ASP A 227 14.64 -1.41 -5.02
N ASP A 228 15.22 -0.28 -4.71
CA ASP A 228 14.60 1.04 -4.84
C ASP A 228 13.21 1.13 -4.16
N MET A 229 13.07 0.44 -3.03
CA MET A 229 11.93 0.57 -2.13
C MET A 229 12.27 1.56 -1.02
N TYR A 230 11.59 2.71 -0.98
CA TYR A 230 11.86 3.78 -0.02
C TYR A 230 10.67 4.00 0.91
N VAL A 231 10.91 3.91 2.22
CA VAL A 231 9.95 4.23 3.28
C VAL A 231 10.48 5.42 4.06
N VAL A 232 9.90 6.61 3.87
CA VAL A 232 10.53 7.89 4.23
C VAL A 232 9.60 8.83 4.97
N GLY A 233 10.02 9.31 6.14
CA GLY A 233 9.29 10.38 6.83
C GLY A 233 7.86 10.00 7.25
N ASN A 234 7.57 8.72 7.41
CA ASN A 234 6.26 8.27 7.86
C ASN A 234 6.13 8.28 9.38
N ARG A 235 4.90 8.40 9.86
CA ARG A 235 4.51 8.18 11.24
C ARG A 235 3.81 6.83 11.35
N LEU A 236 4.50 5.84 11.92
CA LEU A 236 4.04 4.46 12.13
C LEU A 236 3.91 4.24 13.66
N VAL A 237 2.80 4.71 14.22
CA VAL A 237 2.64 4.86 15.67
C VAL A 237 1.35 4.23 16.14
N GLY A 238 1.41 3.51 17.26
CA GLY A 238 0.19 2.97 17.86
C GLY A 238 -0.42 1.79 17.09
N ASN A 239 0.40 1.01 16.40
CA ASN A 239 0.02 -0.29 15.85
C ASN A 239 0.40 -1.43 16.82
N ARG A 240 0.34 -2.67 16.43
CA ARG A 240 0.97 -3.79 17.15
C ARG A 240 2.42 -3.98 16.72
N VAL A 241 2.66 -3.84 15.41
CA VAL A 241 3.99 -3.79 14.81
C VAL A 241 4.06 -2.53 13.96
N GLY A 242 5.13 -1.75 14.11
CA GLY A 242 5.26 -0.48 13.39
C GLY A 242 5.57 -0.68 11.91
N LEU A 243 6.61 -1.46 11.60
CA LEU A 243 7.09 -1.71 10.25
C LEU A 243 7.70 -3.11 10.14
N THR A 244 7.50 -3.75 8.98
CA THR A 244 8.21 -5.01 8.66
C THR A 244 8.85 -4.98 7.28
N THR A 245 9.95 -5.75 7.15
CA THR A 245 10.57 -6.12 5.87
C THR A 245 10.70 -7.63 5.83
N ASN A 246 9.81 -8.29 5.08
CA ASN A 246 9.62 -9.73 5.14
C ASN A 246 10.02 -10.42 3.84
N SER A 247 10.57 -11.62 3.97
CA SER A 247 10.66 -12.60 2.89
C SER A 247 9.62 -13.69 3.14
N ASP A 248 8.71 -13.92 2.20
CA ASP A 248 7.65 -14.90 2.35
C ASP A 248 7.51 -15.78 1.10
N HIS A 249 7.43 -17.10 1.30
CA HIS A 249 7.24 -18.10 0.24
C HIS A 249 5.86 -18.03 -0.43
N GLN A 250 4.92 -17.33 0.15
CA GLN A 250 3.60 -17.12 -0.43
C GLN A 250 3.61 -16.11 -1.57
N GLU A 251 4.67 -15.32 -1.70
CA GLU A 251 4.87 -14.37 -2.78
C GLU A 251 6.09 -14.74 -3.64
N LYS A 252 6.09 -14.28 -4.89
CA LYS A 252 7.24 -14.39 -5.78
C LYS A 252 8.34 -13.40 -5.41
N LEU A 253 9.49 -13.55 -6.04
CA LEU A 253 10.62 -12.61 -5.96
C LEU A 253 11.40 -12.64 -4.63
N LEU A 254 11.42 -13.79 -3.98
CA LEU A 254 12.29 -14.04 -2.81
C LEU A 254 13.79 -13.87 -3.14
N PRO A 255 14.59 -13.48 -2.15
CA PRO A 255 14.20 -12.86 -0.89
C PRO A 255 13.89 -11.37 -1.05
N GLN A 256 13.21 -10.78 -0.05
CA GLN A 256 13.10 -9.35 0.08
C GLN A 256 14.49 -8.75 0.32
N GLN A 257 14.83 -7.67 -0.40
CA GLN A 257 16.13 -7.04 -0.26
C GLN A 257 16.16 -5.57 -0.64
N GLY A 258 17.16 -4.84 -0.12
CA GLY A 258 17.56 -3.53 -0.62
C GLY A 258 16.57 -2.39 -0.34
N ALA A 259 15.66 -2.54 0.63
CA ALA A 259 14.79 -1.44 1.04
C ALA A 259 15.56 -0.38 1.86
N VAL A 260 15.15 0.88 1.72
CA VAL A 260 15.68 2.03 2.45
C VAL A 260 14.60 2.64 3.32
N VAL A 261 14.74 2.46 4.64
CA VAL A 261 13.81 2.96 5.66
C VAL A 261 14.49 4.13 6.39
N VAL A 262 14.05 5.37 6.11
CA VAL A 262 14.78 6.55 6.59
C VAL A 262 13.88 7.65 7.12
N GLY A 263 14.25 8.23 8.27
CA GLY A 263 13.58 9.40 8.83
C GLY A 263 12.16 9.15 9.32
N ASN A 264 11.79 7.90 9.64
CA ASN A 264 10.45 7.58 10.13
C ASN A 264 10.36 7.69 11.66
N LEU A 265 9.19 8.07 12.16
CA LEU A 265 8.82 7.93 13.57
C LEU A 265 8.06 6.59 13.73
N ILE A 266 8.64 5.68 14.51
CA ILE A 266 8.12 4.32 14.73
C ILE A 266 7.99 4.12 16.23
N ALA A 267 6.78 4.34 16.78
CA ALA A 267 6.67 4.45 18.23
C ALA A 267 5.34 3.92 18.78
N ALA A 268 5.36 3.55 20.06
CA ALA A 268 4.19 3.15 20.82
C ALA A 268 3.37 2.02 20.15
N ASN A 269 4.05 1.09 19.46
CA ASN A 269 3.40 0.01 18.72
C ASN A 269 3.04 -1.18 19.62
N GLN A 270 2.24 -0.92 20.64
CA GLN A 270 1.71 -1.89 21.60
C GLN A 270 0.23 -1.66 21.91
N GLN A 271 -0.53 -1.15 20.95
CA GLN A 271 -1.94 -0.87 21.17
C GLN A 271 -2.77 -2.14 21.21
N THR A 272 -3.78 -2.14 22.10
CA THR A 272 -4.76 -3.22 22.21
C THR A 272 -6.05 -2.92 21.46
N ALA A 273 -6.34 -1.64 21.20
CA ALA A 273 -7.47 -1.20 20.38
C ALA A 273 -7.16 -1.30 18.88
N THR A 274 -6.59 -2.44 18.48
CA THR A 274 -6.14 -2.77 17.11
C THR A 274 -6.55 -4.20 16.79
N PRO A 275 -6.65 -4.58 15.52
CA PRO A 275 -6.72 -5.98 15.13
C PRO A 275 -5.47 -6.75 15.61
N GLU A 276 -5.61 -8.04 15.84
CA GLU A 276 -4.47 -8.91 16.16
C GLU A 276 -3.61 -9.14 14.92
N GLN A 277 -2.30 -9.14 15.10
CA GLN A 277 -1.38 -9.53 14.04
C GLN A 277 -1.37 -11.07 13.92
N ALA A 278 -1.49 -11.59 12.70
CA ALA A 278 -1.71 -13.02 12.44
C ALA A 278 -0.64 -13.95 13.04
N ASP A 279 0.63 -13.51 13.04
CA ASP A 279 1.76 -14.26 13.61
C ASP A 279 2.02 -13.95 15.09
N GLY A 280 1.14 -13.19 15.73
CA GLY A 280 1.23 -12.83 17.15
C GLY A 280 2.21 -11.72 17.46
N GLY A 281 2.68 -10.94 16.49
CA GLY A 281 3.55 -9.78 16.69
C GLY A 281 2.89 -8.69 17.53
N TRP A 282 3.61 -8.20 18.54
CA TRP A 282 3.14 -7.12 19.41
C TRP A 282 4.28 -6.40 20.09
N GLY A 283 4.15 -5.08 20.20
CA GLY A 283 5.14 -4.25 20.88
C GLY A 283 6.46 -4.10 20.12
N ILE A 284 6.44 -4.33 18.79
CA ILE A 284 7.63 -4.30 17.93
C ILE A 284 7.61 -3.02 17.09
N GLY A 285 8.72 -2.28 17.13
CA GLY A 285 8.91 -1.12 16.23
C GLY A 285 9.17 -1.56 14.80
N ILE A 286 10.27 -2.27 14.57
CA ILE A 286 10.70 -2.78 13.27
C ILE A 286 10.93 -4.30 13.36
N GLY A 287 10.28 -5.07 12.49
CA GLY A 287 10.56 -6.50 12.29
C GLY A 287 11.30 -6.73 10.97
N ILE A 288 12.45 -7.39 11.03
CA ILE A 288 13.17 -7.88 9.85
C ILE A 288 13.03 -9.40 9.86
N ASP A 289 12.17 -9.95 9.01
CA ASP A 289 11.94 -11.39 8.92
C ASP A 289 12.44 -11.93 7.58
N GLY A 290 13.69 -12.39 7.55
CA GLY A 290 14.34 -12.86 6.34
C GLY A 290 14.67 -11.78 5.30
N GLY A 291 14.40 -10.51 5.59
CA GLY A 291 14.77 -9.39 4.72
C GLY A 291 16.28 -9.17 4.68
N SER A 292 16.85 -8.86 3.51
CA SER A 292 18.30 -8.74 3.29
C SER A 292 18.71 -7.39 2.71
N ASP A 293 19.95 -6.98 2.95
CA ASP A 293 20.58 -5.78 2.38
C ASP A 293 19.79 -4.47 2.58
N ASN A 294 18.90 -4.44 3.59
CA ASN A 294 18.11 -3.27 3.92
C ASN A 294 18.91 -2.25 4.71
N ARG A 295 18.54 -0.99 4.57
CA ARG A 295 19.17 0.14 5.26
C ARG A 295 18.15 0.88 6.11
N PHE A 296 18.31 0.82 7.43
CA PHE A 296 17.48 1.55 8.39
C PHE A 296 18.28 2.74 8.91
N ILE A 297 17.92 3.95 8.50
CA ILE A 297 18.76 5.14 8.66
C ILE A 297 17.99 6.26 9.36
N ARG A 298 18.55 6.83 10.43
CA ARG A 298 18.00 8.00 11.14
C ARG A 298 16.49 7.91 11.41
N ASN A 299 16.02 6.73 11.80
CA ASN A 299 14.66 6.57 12.33
C ASN A 299 14.64 6.86 13.82
N ARG A 300 13.53 7.39 14.32
CA ARG A 300 13.24 7.45 15.74
C ARG A 300 12.33 6.28 16.12
N ILE A 301 12.85 5.39 16.95
CA ILE A 301 12.20 4.14 17.34
C ILE A 301 12.03 4.18 18.85
N ALA A 302 10.78 4.32 19.32
CA ALA A 302 10.55 4.66 20.72
C ALA A 302 9.31 4.00 21.32
N ASP A 303 9.35 3.76 22.62
CA ASP A 303 8.17 3.35 23.39
C ASP A 303 7.49 2.07 22.84
N ASN A 304 8.25 1.14 22.26
CA ASN A 304 7.76 -0.17 21.80
C ASN A 304 7.98 -1.20 22.90
N ALA A 305 6.91 -1.80 23.42
CA ALA A 305 6.96 -2.57 24.68
C ALA A 305 7.77 -3.87 24.60
N ASN A 306 7.92 -4.46 23.40
CA ASN A 306 8.73 -5.65 23.19
C ASN A 306 10.12 -5.28 22.69
N ALA A 307 10.23 -4.87 21.41
CA ALA A 307 11.51 -4.53 20.81
C ALA A 307 11.41 -3.31 19.88
N GLY A 308 12.39 -2.42 19.94
CA GLY A 308 12.53 -1.34 18.97
C GLY A 308 12.81 -1.89 17.57
N LEU A 309 13.75 -2.83 17.44
CA LEU A 309 14.04 -3.56 16.22
C LEU A 309 14.33 -5.02 16.54
N GLU A 310 13.73 -5.93 15.79
CA GLU A 310 13.98 -7.37 15.89
C GLU A 310 14.38 -7.95 14.54
N ILE A 311 15.42 -8.80 14.54
CA ILE A 311 15.82 -9.58 13.36
C ILE A 311 15.51 -11.04 13.60
N THR A 312 14.74 -11.63 12.68
CA THR A 312 14.28 -13.03 12.73
C THR A 312 14.39 -13.70 11.37
N ALA A 313 14.11 -15.00 11.34
CA ALA A 313 14.09 -15.82 10.13
C ALA A 313 12.99 -16.89 10.24
N ARG A 314 11.74 -16.47 10.40
CA ARG A 314 10.60 -17.37 10.61
C ARG A 314 10.33 -18.31 9.43
N ALA A 315 10.55 -17.83 8.21
CA ALA A 315 10.36 -18.63 6.99
C ALA A 315 11.65 -19.39 6.56
N ASP A 316 12.62 -19.54 7.47
CA ASP A 316 13.95 -20.12 7.20
C ASP A 316 14.75 -19.40 6.10
N ILE A 317 14.40 -18.15 5.80
CA ILE A 317 15.12 -17.28 4.87
C ILE A 317 16.08 -16.41 5.69
N PRO A 318 17.40 -16.47 5.44
CA PRO A 318 18.37 -15.75 6.26
C PRO A 318 18.32 -14.25 6.02
N PRO A 319 18.20 -13.42 7.07
CA PRO A 319 18.32 -11.97 6.97
C PRO A 319 19.79 -11.58 6.86
N ASN A 320 20.27 -11.24 5.67
CA ASN A 320 21.67 -10.92 5.43
C ASN A 320 21.90 -9.43 5.16
N GLY A 321 23.09 -8.92 5.48
CA GLY A 321 23.61 -7.64 5.00
C GLY A 321 22.86 -6.40 5.45
N ASN A 322 21.93 -6.49 6.39
CA ASN A 322 21.15 -5.34 6.86
C ASN A 322 22.02 -4.34 7.63
N GLN A 323 21.82 -3.06 7.40
CA GLN A 323 22.56 -1.97 8.02
C GLN A 323 21.62 -1.09 8.86
N ILE A 324 21.88 -1.01 10.15
CA ILE A 324 21.14 -0.19 11.11
C ILE A 324 22.03 1.00 11.47
N VAL A 325 21.73 2.21 10.94
CA VAL A 325 22.68 3.34 10.94
C VAL A 325 22.03 4.62 11.49
N ASP A 326 22.70 5.24 12.47
CA ASP A 326 22.36 6.57 13.00
C ASP A 326 20.90 6.69 13.53
N ASN A 327 20.27 5.59 13.93
CA ASN A 327 18.93 5.60 14.51
C ASN A 327 18.96 6.00 15.99
N LEU A 328 17.84 6.50 16.47
CA LEU A 328 17.63 6.79 17.89
C LEU A 328 16.58 5.83 18.46
N PHE A 329 17.03 5.00 19.37
CA PHE A 329 16.18 4.10 20.18
C PHE A 329 16.00 4.69 21.57
N THR A 330 14.76 4.73 22.07
CA THR A 330 14.45 5.24 23.40
C THR A 330 13.23 4.54 24.00
N ALA A 331 13.35 4.15 25.28
CA ALA A 331 12.23 3.60 26.06
C ALA A 331 11.55 2.37 25.41
N ASN A 332 12.28 1.57 24.65
CA ASN A 332 11.80 0.27 24.18
C ASN A 332 12.02 -0.80 25.26
N GLY A 333 11.26 -1.88 25.26
CA GLY A 333 11.51 -3.02 26.13
C GLY A 333 12.91 -3.59 25.87
N LEU A 334 13.27 -3.74 24.62
CA LEU A 334 14.60 -4.04 24.09
C LEU A 334 14.86 -3.13 22.91
N ASP A 335 16.00 -2.44 22.83
CA ASP A 335 16.24 -1.58 21.67
C ASP A 335 16.50 -2.37 20.39
N ILE A 336 17.43 -3.36 20.44
CA ILE A 336 17.68 -4.24 19.28
C ILE A 336 17.80 -5.69 19.74
N GLY A 337 16.96 -6.56 19.18
CA GLY A 337 17.01 -8.02 19.34
C GLY A 337 17.42 -8.71 18.06
N TRP A 338 18.49 -9.53 18.10
CA TRP A 338 18.79 -10.48 17.04
C TRP A 338 18.46 -11.87 17.53
N THR A 339 17.24 -12.28 17.24
CA THR A 339 16.67 -13.54 17.69
C THR A 339 16.36 -14.41 16.48
N PHE A 340 16.86 -15.64 16.51
CA PHE A 340 16.62 -16.60 15.43
C PHE A 340 15.89 -17.80 16.03
N PRO A 341 14.59 -17.94 15.83
CA PRO A 341 13.85 -19.06 16.39
C PRO A 341 14.22 -20.42 15.75
N GLY A 342 14.88 -20.40 14.59
CA GLY A 342 15.30 -21.58 13.85
C GLY A 342 16.81 -21.76 13.70
N ALA A 343 17.22 -22.68 12.84
CA ALA A 343 18.62 -22.95 12.52
C ALA A 343 19.24 -21.94 11.54
N THR A 344 18.42 -21.24 10.77
CA THR A 344 18.84 -20.28 9.75
C THR A 344 19.26 -18.96 10.37
N ARG A 345 20.52 -18.62 10.20
CA ARG A 345 21.11 -17.39 10.75
C ARG A 345 21.58 -16.50 9.62
N GLY A 346 21.35 -15.20 9.77
CA GLY A 346 21.87 -14.21 8.85
C GLY A 346 23.38 -13.98 9.04
N LYS A 347 23.96 -13.29 8.07
CA LYS A 347 25.36 -12.87 8.07
C LYS A 347 25.50 -11.46 7.48
N GLY A 348 26.59 -10.78 7.81
CA GLY A 348 26.89 -9.46 7.26
C GLY A 348 26.02 -8.32 7.78
N ASN A 349 25.13 -8.57 8.76
CA ASN A 349 24.34 -7.54 9.39
C ASN A 349 25.20 -6.66 10.30
N CYS A 350 24.99 -5.33 10.31
CA CYS A 350 25.83 -4.46 11.12
C CYS A 350 25.11 -3.19 11.62
N LEU A 351 25.70 -2.60 12.66
CA LEU A 351 25.24 -1.36 13.31
C LEU A 351 26.31 -0.28 13.26
N ARG A 352 25.89 0.99 13.11
CA ARG A 352 26.79 2.14 13.23
C ARG A 352 26.04 3.38 13.69
N GLY A 353 26.63 4.13 14.62
CA GLY A 353 26.17 5.46 14.99
C GLY A 353 24.81 5.52 15.70
N ASN A 354 24.21 4.36 16.03
CA ASN A 354 22.91 4.35 16.71
C ASN A 354 23.05 4.80 18.17
N LYS A 355 22.05 5.54 18.65
CA LYS A 355 21.86 5.81 20.08
C LYS A 355 20.92 4.73 20.61
N LEU A 356 21.43 3.83 21.44
CA LEU A 356 20.70 2.69 22.01
C LEU A 356 21.27 2.33 23.38
N GLY A 357 20.48 1.66 24.22
CA GLY A 357 20.87 1.22 25.56
C GLY A 357 20.89 -0.30 25.72
N THR A 358 19.92 -1.02 25.17
CA THR A 358 19.69 -2.43 25.43
C THR A 358 19.74 -3.27 24.16
N THR A 359 20.52 -4.37 24.18
CA THR A 359 20.60 -5.29 23.02
C THR A 359 20.62 -6.74 23.44
N VAL A 360 20.13 -7.61 22.56
CA VAL A 360 20.31 -9.05 22.65
C VAL A 360 20.95 -9.53 21.34
N PRO A 361 22.17 -10.09 21.39
CA PRO A 361 23.05 -10.24 22.55
C PRO A 361 23.57 -8.89 23.11
N ALA A 362 23.98 -8.89 24.37
CA ALA A 362 24.33 -7.66 25.12
C ALA A 362 25.46 -6.82 24.50
N GLN A 363 26.34 -7.38 23.71
CA GLN A 363 27.50 -6.68 23.11
C GLN A 363 27.32 -6.41 21.60
N LEU A 364 26.08 -6.38 21.12
CA LEU A 364 25.79 -6.31 19.71
C LEU A 364 26.45 -5.10 19.01
N ALA A 365 26.41 -3.94 19.63
CA ALA A 365 26.97 -2.71 19.07
C ALA A 365 28.47 -2.78 18.79
N THR A 366 29.21 -3.63 19.52
CA THR A 366 30.66 -3.83 19.34
C THR A 366 30.99 -5.03 18.47
N THR A 367 30.21 -6.11 18.58
CA THR A 367 30.46 -7.37 17.84
C THR A 367 29.97 -7.36 16.41
N ALA A 368 29.04 -6.46 16.08
CA ALA A 368 28.46 -6.31 14.75
C ALA A 368 28.61 -4.87 14.22
N SER A 369 29.76 -4.25 14.40
CA SER A 369 30.03 -2.89 13.93
C SER A 369 30.19 -2.81 12.41
N CYS A 370 29.61 -1.78 11.75
CA CYS A 370 29.83 -1.50 10.33
C CYS A 370 31.16 -0.74 10.09
N PRO A 371 31.90 -1.03 9.00
CA PRO A 371 31.62 -2.11 8.05
C PRO A 371 31.96 -3.48 8.60
N THR A 372 31.22 -4.49 8.18
CA THR A 372 31.52 -5.89 8.50
C THR A 372 31.65 -6.72 7.22
N SER A 373 32.35 -7.87 7.32
CA SER A 373 32.42 -8.79 6.19
C SER A 373 31.04 -9.39 5.89
N ALA A 374 30.70 -9.50 4.61
CA ALA A 374 29.46 -10.16 4.16
C ALA A 374 29.31 -11.60 4.67
N ASN A 375 30.42 -12.25 5.06
CA ASN A 375 30.42 -13.59 5.60
C ASN A 375 30.46 -13.64 7.14
N SER A 376 30.55 -12.51 7.83
CA SER A 376 30.53 -12.46 9.28
C SER A 376 29.21 -13.01 9.81
N PRO A 377 29.19 -14.06 10.62
CA PRO A 377 27.97 -14.56 11.23
C PRO A 377 27.31 -13.48 12.08
N THR A 378 26.01 -13.33 11.95
CA THR A 378 25.26 -12.45 12.83
C THR A 378 25.22 -13.03 14.24
N PRO A 379 25.68 -12.31 15.27
CA PRO A 379 25.50 -12.73 16.64
C PRO A 379 24.01 -12.82 16.96
N TYR A 380 23.63 -13.79 17.78
CA TYR A 380 22.23 -13.93 18.18
C TYR A 380 22.12 -14.27 19.68
N GLY A 381 20.94 -14.05 20.21
CA GLY A 381 20.60 -14.39 21.59
C GLY A 381 19.14 -14.78 21.71
N THR A 382 18.72 -15.06 22.93
CA THR A 382 17.33 -15.35 23.25
C THR A 382 16.70 -14.15 23.97
N TRP A 383 15.47 -13.83 23.60
CA TRP A 383 14.68 -12.81 24.23
C TRP A 383 13.31 -13.39 24.61
N ALA A 384 12.92 -13.19 25.85
CA ALA A 384 11.59 -13.55 26.32
C ALA A 384 10.63 -12.40 26.01
N ALA A 385 10.05 -12.43 24.82
CA ALA A 385 9.10 -11.42 24.40
C ALA A 385 7.88 -11.37 25.34
N PRO A 386 7.33 -10.18 25.65
CA PRO A 386 6.08 -10.06 26.36
C PRO A 386 4.96 -10.78 25.61
N LYS A 387 4.04 -11.40 26.33
CA LYS A 387 2.88 -12.04 25.71
C LYS A 387 2.00 -10.98 25.05
N ALA A 388 1.67 -11.17 23.78
CA ALA A 388 0.75 -10.31 23.09
C ALA A 388 -0.65 -10.35 23.74
N PRO A 389 -1.25 -9.21 24.10
CA PRO A 389 -2.64 -9.16 24.57
C PRO A 389 -3.60 -9.37 23.40
N GLY A 390 -4.86 -9.71 23.69
CA GLY A 390 -5.94 -9.74 22.71
C GLY A 390 -6.13 -8.41 21.99
N GLY A 391 -6.68 -8.44 20.79
CA GLY A 391 -7.04 -7.28 20.00
C GLY A 391 -8.55 -7.09 19.92
N ILE A 392 -8.98 -6.22 19.00
CA ILE A 392 -10.38 -5.98 18.64
C ILE A 392 -10.61 -6.28 17.16
N PRO A 393 -11.83 -6.60 16.74
CA PRO A 393 -12.17 -6.67 15.32
C PRO A 393 -11.84 -5.37 14.59
N PHE A 394 -11.37 -5.44 13.35
CA PHE A 394 -11.04 -4.26 12.55
C PHE A 394 -12.22 -3.29 12.39
N THR A 395 -13.43 -3.82 12.40
CA THR A 395 -14.69 -3.07 12.33
C THR A 395 -14.99 -2.22 13.56
N GLU A 396 -14.35 -2.55 14.70
CA GLU A 396 -14.50 -1.82 15.97
C GLU A 396 -13.41 -0.76 16.17
N VAL A 397 -12.43 -0.71 15.29
CA VAL A 397 -11.42 0.35 15.33
C VAL A 397 -12.11 1.68 15.08
N ALA A 398 -11.91 2.61 15.99
CA ALA A 398 -12.58 3.90 15.90
C ALA A 398 -12.14 4.67 14.64
N ALA A 399 -13.12 5.25 13.94
CA ALA A 399 -12.88 6.07 12.76
C ALA A 399 -11.93 7.24 13.09
N PRO A 400 -11.06 7.64 12.16
CA PRO A 400 -10.20 8.80 12.33
C PRO A 400 -11.01 10.11 12.37
N GLY A 401 -10.43 11.15 12.97
CA GLY A 401 -10.89 12.52 12.78
C GLY A 401 -10.60 13.04 11.37
N PRO A 402 -11.00 14.29 11.08
CA PRO A 402 -10.69 14.95 9.82
C PRO A 402 -9.19 14.91 9.51
N GLN A 403 -8.86 14.59 8.27
CA GLN A 403 -7.49 14.53 7.78
C GLN A 403 -7.19 15.71 6.84
N PRO A 404 -5.94 16.17 6.73
CA PRO A 404 -5.58 17.22 5.80
C PRO A 404 -5.99 16.91 4.37
N GLN A 405 -6.45 17.96 3.70
CA GLN A 405 -6.99 17.90 2.34
C GLN A 405 -5.87 18.01 1.30
N PHE A 406 -6.07 17.38 0.15
CA PHE A 406 -5.26 17.64 -1.02
C PHE A 406 -5.33 19.13 -1.41
N PRO A 407 -4.19 19.80 -1.61
CA PRO A 407 -4.20 21.18 -2.09
C PRO A 407 -4.96 21.30 -3.43
N HIS A 408 -5.87 22.26 -3.54
CA HIS A 408 -6.66 22.47 -4.76
C HIS A 408 -7.54 21.25 -5.17
N ALA A 409 -8.13 20.56 -4.20
CA ALA A 409 -8.94 19.36 -4.42
C ALA A 409 -10.05 19.51 -5.47
N THR A 410 -10.61 20.72 -5.64
CA THR A 410 -11.67 21.02 -6.62
C THR A 410 -11.15 21.54 -7.96
N ALA A 411 -9.84 21.67 -8.16
CA ALA A 411 -9.25 22.10 -9.43
C ALA A 411 -9.57 21.10 -10.55
N THR A 412 -9.87 21.64 -11.72
CA THR A 412 -10.12 20.85 -12.95
C THR A 412 -8.78 20.52 -13.63
N GLY A 413 -8.47 19.26 -13.74
CA GLY A 413 -7.24 18.78 -14.36
C GLY A 413 -6.75 17.52 -13.66
N ALA A 414 -6.39 16.53 -14.44
CA ALA A 414 -5.82 15.29 -13.94
C ALA A 414 -4.40 15.52 -13.39
N THR A 415 -4.02 14.77 -12.39
CA THR A 415 -2.65 14.72 -11.89
C THR A 415 -1.77 13.95 -12.89
N THR A 416 -0.63 14.51 -13.21
CA THR A 416 0.38 13.81 -14.02
C THR A 416 1.18 12.90 -13.11
N VAL A 417 1.01 11.60 -13.25
CA VAL A 417 1.79 10.60 -12.54
C VAL A 417 3.09 10.35 -13.31
N PRO A 418 4.27 10.52 -12.70
CA PRO A 418 5.54 10.28 -13.38
C PRO A 418 5.70 8.79 -13.74
N ALA A 419 6.33 8.52 -14.89
CA ALA A 419 6.60 7.14 -15.32
C ALA A 419 7.52 6.39 -14.35
N VAL A 420 8.44 7.13 -13.72
CA VAL A 420 9.30 6.66 -12.63
C VAL A 420 9.37 7.79 -11.60
N PRO A 421 9.10 7.54 -10.31
CA PRO A 421 9.20 8.57 -9.29
C PRO A 421 10.65 8.98 -9.06
N ALA A 422 10.86 10.25 -8.67
CA ALA A 422 12.15 10.68 -8.16
C ALA A 422 12.45 9.97 -6.83
N LEU A 423 13.61 9.35 -6.74
CA LEU A 423 14.05 8.70 -5.51
C LEU A 423 14.55 9.75 -4.50
N PRO A 424 14.25 9.58 -3.20
CA PRO A 424 14.67 10.52 -2.17
C PRO A 424 16.20 10.57 -2.00
N ASP A 425 16.75 11.77 -1.85
CA ASP A 425 18.11 11.93 -1.35
C ASP A 425 18.15 11.61 0.15
N THR A 426 18.55 10.41 0.47
CA THR A 426 18.56 9.93 1.88
C THR A 426 19.52 10.71 2.76
N ALA A 427 20.54 11.40 2.20
CA ALA A 427 21.49 12.19 2.97
C ALA A 427 20.84 13.45 3.58
N SER A 428 19.86 14.01 2.89
CA SER A 428 19.15 15.22 3.31
C SER A 428 18.05 14.98 4.35
N ILE A 429 17.62 13.72 4.57
CA ILE A 429 16.51 13.39 5.46
C ILE A 429 16.98 13.37 6.92
N PRO A 430 16.45 14.24 7.80
CA PRO A 430 16.87 14.30 9.18
C PRO A 430 16.29 13.17 10.06
N LEU A 431 16.81 13.02 11.26
CA LEU A 431 16.16 12.27 12.33
C LEU A 431 14.85 12.99 12.71
N PRO A 432 13.68 12.32 12.68
CA PRO A 432 12.41 12.97 12.92
C PRO A 432 12.22 13.37 14.40
N THR A 433 11.40 14.37 14.63
CA THR A 433 10.89 14.72 15.96
C THR A 433 9.78 13.75 16.39
N ARG A 434 9.42 13.76 17.68
CA ARG A 434 8.23 13.03 18.16
C ARG A 434 6.92 13.59 17.62
N SER A 435 6.92 14.84 17.15
CA SER A 435 5.75 15.51 16.55
C SER A 435 5.65 15.33 15.04
N LEU A 436 6.47 14.48 14.41
CA LEU A 436 6.34 14.20 12.97
C LEU A 436 4.89 13.83 12.63
N LEU A 437 4.26 14.58 11.73
CA LEU A 437 2.87 14.39 11.27
C LEU A 437 1.84 14.27 12.42
N ALA A 438 2.08 14.92 13.56
CA ALA A 438 1.19 14.84 14.73
C ALA A 438 -0.20 15.43 14.46
N ASP A 439 -0.31 16.39 13.55
CA ASP A 439 -1.58 17.01 13.17
C ASP A 439 -2.52 16.05 12.40
N TYR A 440 -1.96 14.96 11.88
CA TYR A 440 -2.71 13.90 11.17
C TYR A 440 -3.05 12.74 12.11
N ALA A 441 -2.32 12.61 13.22
CA ALA A 441 -2.34 11.45 14.06
C ALA A 441 -3.39 11.57 15.17
N ARG A 442 -4.02 10.45 15.47
CA ARG A 442 -4.88 10.28 16.63
C ARG A 442 -4.11 9.82 17.86
N VAL A 443 -3.16 8.90 17.66
CA VAL A 443 -2.29 8.40 18.71
C VAL A 443 -1.14 9.37 18.92
N GLN A 444 -1.08 9.97 20.12
CA GLN A 444 0.01 10.88 20.50
C GLN A 444 1.17 10.10 21.10
N THR A 445 2.38 10.56 20.84
CA THR A 445 3.59 10.06 21.50
C THR A 445 3.95 11.01 22.66
N SER A 446 4.15 10.49 23.82
CA SER A 446 4.62 11.23 25.02
C SER A 446 6.08 11.69 24.89
#